data_5876bfd5437bb0806d615e647909f98c
#
_entry.id   5876bfd5437bb0806d615e647909f98c
#
_cell.length_a   1.000
_cell.length_b   1.000
_cell.length_c   1.000
_cell.angle_alpha   90.00
_cell.angle_beta   90.00
_cell.angle_gamma   90.00
#
_symmetry.space_group_name_H-M   'P 1'
#
loop_
_entity.id
_entity.type
_entity.pdbx_description
1 polymer ?
#
loop_
_entity_poly.entity_id
_entity_poly.type
_entity_poly.pdbx_seq_one_letter_code
_entity_poly.pdbx_strand_id
1 'polypeptide(L)'
;MAKIGQKMGKKKLYDGVRLFGFGQKTGIDVPGEDSGIVRSLRKWDGYSVTRVPFGHEITATVIQLARAYCILANGGSLITPYIVQAVFDENGEIKKFPHPSSLASHIIKPEVANWIVREALVDVVKEGTGKSAALEKWQVFGKTGTADIADKESGYGSTNYVSSFAGGAPAEHPKVVVVVSVRKPKKSLGKGYTGGRVAAPVVKEILQKTLTYLEQN
;
A
#
# COMPACT_ATOMS: atom_id res chain seq x y z
N MET A 1 -11.25 -12.03 7.54
CA MET A 1 -10.14 -12.34 6.59
C MET A 1 -9.81 -13.84 6.57
N ALA A 2 -9.59 -14.54 7.71
CA ALA A 2 -9.26 -15.99 7.71
C ALA A 2 -10.24 -16.84 6.90
N LYS A 3 -11.56 -16.69 7.13
CA LYS A 3 -12.60 -17.44 6.37
C LYS A 3 -12.53 -17.17 4.86
N ILE A 4 -12.17 -15.95 4.44
CA ILE A 4 -11.99 -15.61 3.02
C ILE A 4 -10.77 -16.35 2.47
N GLY A 5 -9.63 -16.33 3.18
CA GLY A 5 -8.43 -17.06 2.78
C GLY A 5 -8.68 -18.57 2.65
N GLN A 6 -9.39 -19.16 3.62
CA GLN A 6 -9.81 -20.58 3.55
C GLN A 6 -10.69 -20.87 2.32
N LYS A 7 -11.68 -20.00 2.03
CA LYS A 7 -12.56 -20.14 0.86
C LYS A 7 -11.79 -19.98 -0.46
N MET A 8 -10.80 -19.09 -0.53
CA MET A 8 -9.95 -18.94 -1.71
C MET A 8 -9.04 -20.13 -1.94
N GLY A 9 -8.54 -20.72 -0.85
CA GLY A 9 -7.55 -21.77 -0.89
C GLY A 9 -6.12 -21.28 -1.14
N LYS A 10 -5.16 -22.12 -0.83
CA LYS A 10 -3.72 -21.83 -0.80
C LYS A 10 -3.19 -21.26 -2.13
N LYS A 11 -3.55 -21.88 -3.26
CA LYS A 11 -3.04 -21.48 -4.57
C LYS A 11 -3.57 -20.12 -5.01
N LYS A 12 -4.89 -19.91 -4.98
CA LYS A 12 -5.51 -18.65 -5.42
C LYS A 12 -5.05 -17.47 -4.54
N LEU A 13 -4.90 -17.70 -3.23
CA LEU A 13 -4.40 -16.67 -2.33
C LEU A 13 -2.95 -16.30 -2.64
N TYR A 14 -2.08 -17.29 -2.86
CA TYR A 14 -0.70 -17.06 -3.26
C TYR A 14 -0.60 -16.33 -4.59
N ASP A 15 -1.34 -16.79 -5.61
CA ASP A 15 -1.36 -16.16 -6.94
C ASP A 15 -1.83 -14.71 -6.85
N GLY A 16 -2.86 -14.42 -6.04
CA GLY A 16 -3.33 -13.05 -5.78
C GLY A 16 -2.26 -12.16 -5.15
N VAL A 17 -1.55 -12.64 -4.12
CA VAL A 17 -0.43 -11.91 -3.51
C VAL A 17 0.66 -11.59 -4.53
N ARG A 18 1.01 -12.56 -5.39
CA ARG A 18 2.02 -12.39 -6.43
C ARG A 18 1.55 -11.48 -7.57
N LEU A 19 0.27 -11.50 -7.90
CA LEU A 19 -0.35 -10.65 -8.93
C LEU A 19 -0.18 -9.16 -8.61
N PHE A 20 -0.31 -8.78 -7.34
CA PHE A 20 -0.06 -7.42 -6.89
C PHE A 20 1.44 -7.08 -6.74
N GLY A 21 2.34 -8.03 -7.07
CA GLY A 21 3.78 -7.85 -7.10
C GLY A 21 4.48 -7.97 -5.75
N PHE A 22 3.81 -8.46 -4.70
CA PHE A 22 4.47 -8.72 -3.42
C PHE A 22 5.49 -9.86 -3.55
N GLY A 23 6.62 -9.71 -2.86
CA GLY A 23 7.77 -10.63 -2.96
C GLY A 23 8.56 -10.49 -4.26
N GLN A 24 8.42 -9.38 -4.99
CA GLN A 24 9.18 -9.04 -6.21
C GLN A 24 9.57 -7.57 -6.17
N LYS A 25 10.70 -7.23 -6.79
CA LYS A 25 11.07 -5.83 -7.01
C LYS A 25 10.01 -5.12 -7.86
N THR A 26 9.73 -3.85 -7.59
CA THR A 26 8.78 -3.05 -8.37
C THR A 26 9.39 -2.59 -9.69
N GLY A 27 10.72 -2.56 -9.77
CA GLY A 27 11.48 -2.03 -10.89
C GLY A 27 11.66 -0.52 -10.84
N ILE A 28 11.45 0.09 -9.68
CA ILE A 28 11.77 1.52 -9.48
C ILE A 28 13.24 1.79 -9.78
N ASP A 29 13.53 2.94 -10.36
CA ASP A 29 14.84 3.37 -10.84
C ASP A 29 15.79 3.88 -9.74
N VAL A 30 15.67 3.34 -8.52
CA VAL A 30 16.58 3.61 -7.40
C VAL A 30 17.40 2.36 -7.03
N PRO A 31 18.66 2.52 -6.62
CA PRO A 31 19.49 1.40 -6.17
C PRO A 31 18.99 0.83 -4.84
N GLY A 32 19.28 -0.46 -4.60
CA GLY A 32 19.03 -1.10 -3.31
C GLY A 32 17.57 -1.49 -3.05
N GLU A 33 16.72 -1.58 -4.08
CA GLU A 33 15.34 -2.03 -3.90
C GLU A 33 15.27 -3.44 -3.31
N ASP A 34 14.52 -3.60 -2.22
CA ASP A 34 14.21 -4.88 -1.59
C ASP A 34 12.91 -5.47 -2.15
N SER A 35 12.88 -6.79 -2.33
CA SER A 35 11.71 -7.50 -2.86
C SER A 35 10.63 -7.82 -1.81
N GLY A 36 10.87 -7.53 -0.54
CA GLY A 36 10.05 -8.08 0.53
C GLY A 36 10.17 -9.61 0.61
N ILE A 37 9.34 -10.24 1.42
CA ILE A 37 9.35 -11.69 1.59
C ILE A 37 7.95 -12.25 1.35
N VAL A 38 7.83 -13.10 0.35
CA VAL A 38 6.69 -14.00 0.15
C VAL A 38 7.26 -15.40 -0.04
N ARG A 39 7.07 -16.26 0.97
CA ARG A 39 7.58 -17.64 0.91
C ARG A 39 6.96 -18.36 -0.28
N SER A 40 7.72 -19.28 -0.92
CA SER A 40 7.19 -20.09 -2.01
C SER A 40 5.98 -20.92 -1.55
N LEU A 41 5.04 -21.18 -2.47
CA LEU A 41 3.79 -21.89 -2.18
C LEU A 41 4.02 -23.27 -1.50
N ARG A 42 5.14 -23.94 -1.83
CA ARG A 42 5.52 -25.21 -1.21
C ARG A 42 5.82 -25.11 0.29
N LYS A 43 6.24 -23.93 0.75
CA LYS A 43 6.54 -23.64 2.17
C LYS A 43 5.33 -23.15 2.96
N TRP A 44 4.16 -23.03 2.33
CA TRP A 44 2.92 -22.68 3.02
C TRP A 44 2.34 -23.92 3.71
N ASP A 45 2.07 -23.79 4.99
CA ASP A 45 1.39 -24.83 5.79
C ASP A 45 -0.14 -24.65 5.80
N GLY A 46 -0.84 -25.45 6.59
CA GLY A 46 -2.30 -25.39 6.73
C GLY A 46 -2.79 -24.09 7.37
N TYR A 47 -1.94 -23.39 8.12
CA TYR A 47 -2.28 -22.12 8.78
C TYR A 47 -2.00 -20.90 7.90
N SER A 48 -1.16 -21.00 6.87
CA SER A 48 -0.83 -19.88 5.99
C SER A 48 -2.05 -19.26 5.34
N VAL A 49 -3.05 -20.07 4.95
CA VAL A 49 -4.30 -19.57 4.35
C VAL A 49 -5.14 -18.71 5.30
N THR A 50 -4.95 -18.83 6.59
CA THR A 50 -5.63 -18.02 7.60
C THR A 50 -4.79 -16.83 8.06
N ARG A 51 -3.46 -16.92 8.01
CA ARG A 51 -2.52 -15.89 8.50
C ARG A 51 -2.17 -14.87 7.46
N VAL A 52 -1.90 -15.28 6.23
CA VAL A 52 -1.55 -14.38 5.12
C VAL A 52 -2.60 -13.29 4.87
N PRO A 53 -3.93 -13.56 4.91
CA PRO A 53 -4.93 -12.52 4.74
C PRO A 53 -4.96 -11.44 5.83
N PHE A 54 -4.28 -11.67 6.96
CA PHE A 54 -4.06 -10.65 7.99
C PHE A 54 -2.71 -9.92 7.85
N GLY A 55 -1.90 -10.28 6.84
CA GLY A 55 -0.57 -9.71 6.64
C GLY A 55 0.54 -10.40 7.44
N HIS A 56 0.29 -11.56 8.05
CA HIS A 56 1.33 -12.40 8.64
C HIS A 56 2.03 -13.24 7.56
N GLU A 57 3.26 -13.66 7.83
CA GLU A 57 4.09 -14.48 6.94
C GLU A 57 4.50 -13.78 5.63
N ILE A 58 4.20 -12.50 5.49
CA ILE A 58 4.59 -11.65 4.37
C ILE A 58 5.28 -10.42 4.92
N THR A 59 6.37 -9.99 4.27
CA THR A 59 6.91 -8.63 4.44
C THR A 59 6.81 -7.88 3.12
N ALA A 60 6.38 -6.63 3.19
CA ALA A 60 6.26 -5.76 2.04
C ALA A 60 7.04 -4.45 2.28
N THR A 61 7.64 -3.92 1.24
CA THR A 61 8.22 -2.58 1.29
C THR A 61 7.14 -1.52 1.13
N VAL A 62 7.43 -0.29 1.57
CA VAL A 62 6.50 0.84 1.42
C VAL A 62 6.18 1.10 -0.05
N ILE A 63 7.17 0.94 -0.95
CA ILE A 63 6.95 1.13 -2.39
C ILE A 63 6.07 0.03 -3.00
N GLN A 64 6.16 -1.21 -2.53
CA GLN A 64 5.25 -2.28 -2.95
C GLN A 64 3.81 -1.99 -2.52
N LEU A 65 3.61 -1.49 -1.29
CA LEU A 65 2.29 -1.06 -0.83
C LEU A 65 1.76 0.11 -1.65
N ALA A 66 2.58 1.13 -1.90
CA ALA A 66 2.19 2.26 -2.74
C ALA A 66 1.78 1.78 -4.14
N ARG A 67 2.57 0.90 -4.78
CA ARG A 67 2.24 0.32 -6.08
C ARG A 67 0.91 -0.44 -6.05
N ALA A 68 0.68 -1.25 -5.03
CA ALA A 68 -0.59 -2.00 -4.90
C ALA A 68 -1.80 -1.06 -4.81
N TYR A 69 -1.69 0.05 -4.08
CA TYR A 69 -2.75 1.06 -4.01
C TYR A 69 -2.88 1.86 -5.31
N CYS A 70 -1.78 2.14 -6.00
CA CYS A 70 -1.83 2.74 -7.34
C CYS A 70 -2.54 1.84 -8.35
N ILE A 71 -2.35 0.51 -8.29
CA ILE A 71 -3.11 -0.44 -9.13
C ILE A 71 -4.62 -0.30 -8.88
N LEU A 72 -5.05 -0.20 -7.63
CA LEU A 72 -6.46 0.03 -7.32
C LEU A 72 -6.94 1.40 -7.82
N ALA A 73 -6.14 2.44 -7.57
CA ALA A 73 -6.46 3.83 -7.88
C ALA A 73 -6.55 4.13 -9.39
N ASN A 74 -5.83 3.38 -10.23
CA ASN A 74 -5.79 3.58 -11.69
C ASN A 74 -6.64 2.57 -12.47
N GLY A 75 -7.63 1.98 -11.84
CA GLY A 75 -8.56 1.04 -12.52
C GLY A 75 -7.98 -0.35 -12.74
N GLY A 76 -7.02 -0.78 -11.93
CA GLY A 76 -6.53 -2.15 -11.94
C GLY A 76 -5.29 -2.42 -12.79
N SER A 77 -4.65 -1.38 -13.31
CA SER A 77 -3.47 -1.52 -14.18
C SER A 77 -2.19 -1.60 -13.37
N LEU A 78 -1.32 -2.55 -13.71
CA LEU A 78 0.00 -2.66 -13.12
C LEU A 78 0.89 -1.52 -13.61
N ILE A 79 1.56 -0.84 -12.68
CA ILE A 79 2.52 0.23 -12.98
C ILE A 79 3.92 -0.13 -12.52
N THR A 80 4.91 0.47 -13.17
CA THR A 80 6.30 0.51 -12.69
C THR A 80 6.56 1.92 -12.17
N PRO A 81 6.84 2.10 -10.87
CA PRO A 81 7.16 3.41 -10.33
C PRO A 81 8.51 3.90 -10.84
N TYR A 82 8.68 5.20 -10.93
CA TYR A 82 9.94 5.85 -11.30
C TYR A 82 10.10 7.19 -10.57
N ILE A 83 11.33 7.66 -10.44
CA ILE A 83 11.67 8.97 -9.88
C ILE A 83 12.32 9.85 -10.95
N VAL A 84 13.16 9.25 -11.81
CA VAL A 84 13.86 9.98 -12.86
C VAL A 84 12.93 10.24 -14.03
N GLN A 85 12.60 11.50 -14.26
CA GLN A 85 11.70 11.90 -15.36
C GLN A 85 12.42 11.88 -16.71
N ALA A 86 13.62 12.44 -16.78
CA ALA A 86 14.43 12.46 -18.00
C ALA A 86 15.92 12.56 -17.66
N VAL A 87 16.77 12.13 -18.60
CA VAL A 87 18.21 12.32 -18.54
C VAL A 87 18.60 13.16 -19.75
N PHE A 88 19.35 14.25 -19.52
CA PHE A 88 19.83 15.13 -20.55
C PHE A 88 21.34 14.88 -20.81
N ASP A 89 21.78 15.13 -22.01
CA ASP A 89 23.22 15.15 -22.36
C ASP A 89 23.83 16.53 -22.06
N GLU A 90 25.13 16.67 -22.42
CA GLU A 90 25.89 17.92 -22.20
C GLU A 90 25.37 19.11 -23.01
N ASN A 91 24.62 18.85 -24.08
CA ASN A 91 24.01 19.88 -24.94
C ASN A 91 22.58 20.23 -24.50
N GLY A 92 22.05 19.60 -23.44
CA GLY A 92 20.69 19.79 -22.97
C GLY A 92 19.63 19.01 -23.78
N GLU A 93 20.06 18.08 -24.65
CA GLU A 93 19.14 17.21 -25.37
C GLU A 93 18.72 15.99 -24.54
N ILE A 94 17.48 15.55 -24.70
CA ILE A 94 16.98 14.38 -23.97
C ILE A 94 17.65 13.13 -24.47
N LYS A 95 18.52 12.55 -23.62
CA LYS A 95 19.25 11.32 -23.89
C LYS A 95 18.41 10.08 -23.62
N LYS A 96 17.53 10.11 -22.62
CA LYS A 96 16.74 8.95 -22.22
C LYS A 96 15.51 9.35 -21.39
N PHE A 97 14.37 8.77 -21.75
CA PHE A 97 13.22 8.65 -20.86
C PHE A 97 13.25 7.25 -20.22
N PRO A 98 13.59 7.12 -18.94
CA PRO A 98 13.69 5.82 -18.28
C PRO A 98 12.34 5.16 -18.02
N HIS A 99 11.25 5.79 -18.42
CA HIS A 99 9.92 5.24 -18.19
C HIS A 99 9.68 4.04 -19.09
N PRO A 100 9.30 2.89 -18.54
CA PRO A 100 8.74 1.85 -19.37
C PRO A 100 7.48 2.42 -20.03
N SER A 101 7.40 2.34 -21.35
CA SER A 101 6.16 2.57 -22.07
C SER A 101 5.13 1.59 -21.51
N SER A 102 4.23 2.09 -20.68
CA SER A 102 3.27 1.26 -19.99
C SER A 102 2.18 0.83 -20.95
N LEU A 103 2.35 -0.31 -21.58
CA LEU A 103 1.19 -1.12 -21.92
C LEU A 103 0.71 -1.71 -20.59
N ALA A 104 -0.07 -0.94 -19.88
CA ALA A 104 -0.61 -1.34 -18.59
C ALA A 104 -1.59 -2.48 -18.80
N SER A 105 -1.16 -3.70 -18.55
CA SER A 105 -2.08 -4.82 -18.45
C SER A 105 -2.91 -4.67 -17.18
N HIS A 106 -4.24 -4.66 -17.32
CA HIS A 106 -5.14 -4.73 -16.17
C HIS A 106 -4.95 -6.08 -15.49
N ILE A 107 -4.50 -6.07 -14.24
CA ILE A 107 -4.36 -7.29 -13.43
C ILE A 107 -5.64 -7.61 -12.65
N ILE A 108 -6.51 -6.62 -12.49
CA ILE A 108 -7.88 -6.77 -11.99
C ILE A 108 -8.82 -5.96 -12.88
N LYS A 109 -10.09 -6.34 -12.91
CA LYS A 109 -11.11 -5.64 -13.70
C LYS A 109 -11.31 -4.21 -13.20
N PRO A 110 -11.45 -3.21 -14.08
CA PRO A 110 -11.66 -1.82 -13.69
C PRO A 110 -12.86 -1.61 -12.76
N GLU A 111 -13.96 -2.33 -12.98
CA GLU A 111 -15.17 -2.22 -12.17
C GLU A 111 -14.88 -2.68 -10.73
N VAL A 112 -14.05 -3.73 -10.56
CA VAL A 112 -13.66 -4.23 -9.24
C VAL A 112 -12.74 -3.24 -8.53
N ALA A 113 -11.74 -2.70 -9.24
CA ALA A 113 -10.83 -1.69 -8.70
C ALA A 113 -11.60 -0.43 -8.25
N ASN A 114 -12.50 0.07 -9.10
CA ASN A 114 -13.33 1.23 -8.81
C ASN A 114 -14.25 1.00 -7.60
N TRP A 115 -14.90 -0.15 -7.52
CA TRP A 115 -15.72 -0.49 -6.36
C TRP A 115 -14.90 -0.55 -5.06
N ILE A 116 -13.72 -1.17 -5.10
CA ILE A 116 -12.82 -1.22 -3.94
C ILE A 116 -12.45 0.18 -3.47
N VAL A 117 -12.08 1.08 -4.39
CA VAL A 117 -11.63 2.43 -4.08
C VAL A 117 -12.80 3.29 -3.59
N ARG A 118 -13.90 3.34 -4.34
CA ARG A 118 -15.00 4.30 -4.14
C ARG A 118 -15.97 3.89 -3.03
N GLU A 119 -16.07 2.59 -2.76
CA GLU A 119 -16.98 2.07 -1.74
C GLU A 119 -16.20 1.49 -0.56
N ALA A 120 -15.57 0.34 -0.73
CA ALA A 120 -15.00 -0.41 0.39
C ALA A 120 -13.90 0.35 1.16
N LEU A 121 -12.98 1.04 0.46
CA LEU A 121 -11.89 1.79 1.10
C LEU A 121 -12.31 3.18 1.57
N VAL A 122 -13.35 3.76 0.97
CA VAL A 122 -13.98 5.00 1.44
C VAL A 122 -14.71 4.76 2.76
N ASP A 123 -15.46 3.66 2.89
CA ASP A 123 -16.14 3.30 4.13
C ASP A 123 -15.20 3.12 5.31
N VAL A 124 -13.98 2.63 5.08
CA VAL A 124 -12.95 2.57 6.13
C VAL A 124 -12.61 3.95 6.68
N VAL A 125 -12.63 4.98 5.83
CA VAL A 125 -12.33 6.36 6.24
C VAL A 125 -13.57 7.06 6.80
N LYS A 126 -14.74 6.82 6.24
CA LYS A 126 -16.00 7.41 6.73
C LYS A 126 -16.42 6.86 8.08
N GLU A 127 -16.46 5.54 8.23
CA GLU A 127 -17.07 4.87 9.38
C GLU A 127 -16.12 3.92 10.13
N GLY A 128 -15.02 3.52 9.49
CA GLY A 128 -14.11 2.51 10.00
C GLY A 128 -12.94 3.07 10.81
N THR A 129 -11.85 2.33 10.75
CA THR A 129 -10.61 2.59 11.51
C THR A 129 -9.76 3.73 10.93
N GLY A 130 -10.13 4.25 9.76
CA GLY A 130 -9.39 5.27 9.01
C GLY A 130 -9.87 6.70 9.19
N LYS A 131 -10.85 6.97 10.05
CA LYS A 131 -11.50 8.30 10.22
C LYS A 131 -10.53 9.47 10.35
N SER A 132 -9.37 9.26 10.98
CA SER A 132 -8.37 10.31 11.15
C SER A 132 -7.67 10.75 9.86
N ALA A 133 -7.89 10.04 8.73
CA ALA A 133 -7.41 10.44 7.41
C ALA A 133 -8.42 11.27 6.62
N ALA A 134 -9.65 11.45 7.11
CA ALA A 134 -10.71 12.15 6.41
C ALA A 134 -10.36 13.61 6.12
N LEU A 135 -10.67 14.07 4.91
CA LEU A 135 -10.58 15.46 4.45
C LEU A 135 -11.98 16.03 4.27
N GLU A 136 -12.12 17.35 4.38
CA GLU A 136 -13.40 18.03 4.19
C GLU A 136 -13.77 18.15 2.69
N LYS A 137 -12.77 18.50 1.87
CA LYS A 137 -12.98 18.81 0.45
C LYS A 137 -12.95 17.59 -0.46
N TRP A 138 -12.13 16.58 -0.16
CA TRP A 138 -11.94 15.41 -1.02
C TRP A 138 -12.27 14.12 -0.27
N GLN A 139 -12.95 13.21 -0.95
CA GLN A 139 -13.21 11.90 -0.42
C GLN A 139 -11.91 11.06 -0.42
N VAL A 140 -11.52 10.61 0.77
CA VAL A 140 -10.30 9.80 0.97
C VAL A 140 -10.68 8.32 0.97
N PHE A 141 -9.89 7.50 0.31
CA PHE A 141 -9.94 6.05 0.37
C PHE A 141 -8.69 5.48 1.03
N GLY A 142 -8.79 4.41 1.79
CA GLY A 142 -7.60 3.80 2.38
C GLY A 142 -7.87 2.77 3.45
N LYS A 143 -6.79 2.18 3.96
CA LYS A 143 -6.83 1.14 5.00
C LYS A 143 -5.70 1.31 6.00
N THR A 144 -6.06 1.13 7.26
CA THR A 144 -5.10 1.05 8.38
C THR A 144 -4.49 -0.34 8.47
N GLY A 145 -3.21 -0.40 8.86
CA GLY A 145 -2.53 -1.62 9.27
C GLY A 145 -1.96 -1.46 10.67
N THR A 146 -1.96 -2.54 11.43
CA THR A 146 -1.26 -2.63 12.73
C THR A 146 -0.75 -4.06 12.86
N ALA A 147 0.55 -4.24 12.73
CA ALA A 147 1.20 -5.55 12.80
C ALA A 147 2.14 -5.60 13.99
N ASP A 148 2.12 -6.72 14.72
CA ASP A 148 3.07 -6.98 15.78
C ASP A 148 4.46 -7.27 15.21
N ILE A 149 5.49 -6.69 15.81
CA ILE A 149 6.87 -7.04 15.51
C ILE A 149 7.24 -8.20 16.41
N ALA A 150 7.53 -9.37 15.81
CA ALA A 150 8.05 -10.50 16.57
C ALA A 150 9.41 -10.13 17.19
N ASP A 151 9.54 -10.32 18.46
CA ASP A 151 10.80 -10.21 19.20
C ASP A 151 11.53 -11.55 19.18
N LYS A 152 12.87 -11.54 19.15
CA LYS A 152 13.67 -12.78 19.15
C LYS A 152 13.52 -13.59 20.43
N GLU A 153 13.28 -12.93 21.56
CA GLU A 153 13.20 -13.57 22.88
C GLU A 153 11.77 -13.89 23.30
N SER A 154 10.80 -13.02 23.00
CA SER A 154 9.41 -13.15 23.46
C SER A 154 8.42 -13.57 22.34
N GLY A 155 8.87 -13.72 21.09
CA GLY A 155 7.99 -14.07 19.98
C GLY A 155 6.98 -12.98 19.66
N TYR A 156 5.73 -13.36 19.34
CA TYR A 156 4.58 -12.46 19.18
C TYR A 156 4.01 -12.10 20.57
N GLY A 157 3.70 -10.83 20.80
CA GLY A 157 3.19 -10.32 22.09
C GLY A 157 4.11 -9.26 22.69
N SER A 158 5.18 -8.90 21.96
CA SER A 158 5.95 -7.71 22.28
C SER A 158 5.07 -6.46 22.21
N THR A 159 5.41 -5.41 22.94
CA THR A 159 4.72 -4.12 22.88
C THR A 159 5.09 -3.30 21.63
N ASN A 160 5.77 -3.91 20.66
CA ASN A 160 6.31 -3.28 19.47
C ASN A 160 5.41 -3.54 18.25
N TYR A 161 5.07 -2.48 17.54
CA TYR A 161 4.16 -2.52 16.37
C TYR A 161 4.77 -1.84 15.16
N VAL A 162 4.31 -2.25 13.98
CA VAL A 162 4.36 -1.44 12.75
C VAL A 162 2.94 -0.96 12.50
N SER A 163 2.75 0.34 12.52
CA SER A 163 1.46 1.00 12.36
C SER A 163 1.45 1.76 11.06
N SER A 164 0.54 1.43 10.17
CA SER A 164 0.52 1.97 8.81
C SER A 164 -0.86 2.46 8.40
N PHE A 165 -0.87 3.32 7.41
CA PHE A 165 -2.02 3.67 6.61
C PHE A 165 -1.57 3.78 5.16
N ALA A 166 -2.34 3.16 4.26
CA ALA A 166 -2.17 3.28 2.82
C ALA A 166 -3.50 3.71 2.22
N GLY A 167 -3.48 4.69 1.33
CA GLY A 167 -4.68 5.23 0.71
C GLY A 167 -4.37 6.41 -0.19
N GLY A 168 -5.40 7.12 -0.61
CA GLY A 168 -5.27 8.24 -1.52
C GLY A 168 -6.54 9.10 -1.62
N ALA A 169 -6.49 10.08 -2.49
CA ALA A 169 -7.62 10.97 -2.78
C ALA A 169 -7.42 11.70 -4.13
N PRO A 170 -8.50 12.26 -4.73
CA PRO A 170 -9.91 11.99 -4.44
C PRO A 170 -10.31 10.55 -4.82
N ALA A 171 -11.33 9.97 -4.19
CA ALA A 171 -11.76 8.60 -4.50
C ALA A 171 -12.41 8.48 -5.88
N GLU A 172 -13.10 9.52 -6.36
CA GLU A 172 -13.77 9.56 -7.67
C GLU A 172 -12.75 9.55 -8.82
N HIS A 173 -11.69 10.34 -8.67
CA HIS A 173 -10.61 10.48 -9.66
C HIS A 173 -9.25 10.55 -8.94
N PRO A 174 -8.69 9.39 -8.54
CA PRO A 174 -7.48 9.35 -7.74
C PRO A 174 -6.31 10.07 -8.40
N LYS A 175 -5.73 11.03 -7.70
CA LYS A 175 -4.54 11.78 -8.13
C LYS A 175 -3.30 11.44 -7.32
N VAL A 176 -3.50 11.14 -6.04
CA VAL A 176 -2.41 10.93 -5.08
C VAL A 176 -2.66 9.66 -4.27
N VAL A 177 -1.64 8.83 -4.17
CA VAL A 177 -1.56 7.71 -3.25
C VAL A 177 -0.47 7.97 -2.23
N VAL A 178 -0.75 7.76 -0.96
CA VAL A 178 0.18 7.96 0.15
C VAL A 178 0.23 6.71 1.01
N VAL A 179 1.43 6.29 1.37
CA VAL A 179 1.65 5.23 2.36
C VAL A 179 2.54 5.76 3.47
N VAL A 180 2.04 5.69 4.70
CA VAL A 180 2.80 6.01 5.91
C VAL A 180 2.94 4.75 6.75
N SER A 181 4.16 4.45 7.15
CA SER A 181 4.49 3.33 8.02
C SER A 181 5.36 3.81 9.19
N VAL A 182 4.86 3.63 10.40
CA VAL A 182 5.54 4.03 11.65
C VAL A 182 5.95 2.77 12.40
N ARG A 183 7.25 2.55 12.50
CA ARG A 183 7.82 1.43 13.24
C ARG A 183 8.04 1.81 14.71
N LYS A 184 7.57 0.96 15.62
CA LYS A 184 7.69 1.14 17.07
C LYS A 184 7.16 2.52 17.55
N PRO A 185 5.88 2.86 17.27
CA PRO A 185 5.31 4.12 17.74
C PRO A 185 5.41 4.23 19.27
N LYS A 186 5.82 5.39 19.76
CA LYS A 186 5.97 5.64 21.19
C LYS A 186 4.61 5.84 21.84
N LYS A 187 4.14 4.84 22.60
CA LYS A 187 2.87 4.89 23.35
C LYS A 187 2.84 6.00 24.42
N SER A 188 4.02 6.36 24.96
CA SER A 188 4.18 7.43 25.95
C SER A 188 3.77 8.82 25.47
N LEU A 189 3.63 9.02 24.14
CA LEU A 189 3.12 10.27 23.56
C LEU A 189 1.58 10.40 23.62
N GLY A 190 0.88 9.47 24.27
CA GLY A 190 -0.58 9.53 24.47
C GLY A 190 -1.44 9.25 23.24
N LYS A 191 -0.85 9.14 22.04
CA LYS A 191 -1.58 8.95 20.78
C LYS A 191 -1.94 7.49 20.48
N GLY A 192 -1.50 6.54 21.32
CA GLY A 192 -1.68 5.11 21.09
C GLY A 192 -0.69 4.57 20.03
N TYR A 193 -1.02 3.38 19.45
CA TYR A 193 -0.09 2.69 18.56
C TYR A 193 -0.74 2.17 17.28
N THR A 194 -2.03 2.35 17.06
CA THR A 194 -2.71 1.82 15.87
C THR A 194 -2.49 2.70 14.64
N GLY A 195 -2.53 2.11 13.45
CA GLY A 195 -2.37 2.84 12.19
C GLY A 195 -3.35 4.01 12.04
N GLY A 196 -4.59 3.85 12.51
CA GLY A 196 -5.59 4.93 12.50
C GLY A 196 -5.25 6.11 13.42
N ARG A 197 -4.46 5.88 14.48
CA ARG A 197 -4.08 6.94 15.44
C ARG A 197 -2.74 7.59 15.12
N VAL A 198 -1.79 6.86 14.52
CA VAL A 198 -0.44 7.41 14.31
C VAL A 198 -0.09 7.64 12.83
N ALA A 199 -0.60 6.83 11.90
CA ALA A 199 -0.31 6.97 10.48
C ALA A 199 -1.38 7.77 9.71
N ALA A 200 -2.66 7.54 9.99
CA ALA A 200 -3.76 8.20 9.29
C ALA A 200 -3.75 9.75 9.40
N PRO A 201 -3.45 10.37 10.57
CA PRO A 201 -3.35 11.83 10.65
C PRO A 201 -2.23 12.41 9.78
N VAL A 202 -1.11 11.71 9.66
CA VAL A 202 0.01 12.12 8.79
C VAL A 202 -0.38 12.04 7.33
N VAL A 203 -1.09 10.96 6.93
CA VAL A 203 -1.64 10.84 5.57
C VAL A 203 -2.61 11.98 5.27
N LYS A 204 -3.48 12.34 6.22
CA LYS A 204 -4.39 13.50 6.08
C LYS A 204 -3.63 14.77 5.71
N GLU A 205 -2.59 15.10 6.47
CA GLU A 205 -1.79 16.31 6.22
C GLU A 205 -1.08 16.28 4.86
N ILE A 206 -0.49 15.14 4.49
CA ILE A 206 0.18 14.99 3.20
C ILE A 206 -0.82 15.16 2.05
N LEU A 207 -1.96 14.45 2.10
CA LEU A 207 -3.00 14.56 1.08
C LEU A 207 -3.55 15.98 0.97
N GLN A 208 -3.87 16.64 2.11
CA GLN A 208 -4.36 18.01 2.13
C GLN A 208 -3.42 18.97 1.42
N LYS A 209 -2.13 18.95 1.79
CA LYS A 209 -1.12 19.85 1.21
C LYS A 209 -0.87 19.56 -0.27
N THR A 210 -0.74 18.28 -0.63
CA THR A 210 -0.46 17.88 -2.02
C THR A 210 -1.61 18.20 -2.95
N LEU A 211 -2.86 17.88 -2.55
CA LEU A 211 -4.03 18.17 -3.38
C LEU A 211 -4.28 19.66 -3.52
N THR A 212 -4.08 20.45 -2.46
CA THR A 212 -4.14 21.92 -2.54
C THR A 212 -3.11 22.46 -3.53
N TYR A 213 -1.89 21.96 -3.49
CA TYR A 213 -0.84 22.35 -4.44
C TYR A 213 -1.22 22.00 -5.89
N LEU A 214 -1.74 20.78 -6.12
CA LEU A 214 -2.14 20.32 -7.46
C LEU A 214 -3.36 21.05 -8.04
N GLU A 215 -4.16 21.72 -7.23
CA GLU A 215 -5.27 22.57 -7.71
C GLU A 215 -4.83 23.99 -8.09
N GLN A 216 -3.71 24.43 -7.55
CA GLN A 216 -3.19 25.77 -7.79
C GLN A 216 -2.24 25.84 -9.01
N ASN A 217 -1.79 24.68 -9.51
CA ASN A 217 -0.87 24.52 -10.63
C ASN A 217 -1.42 23.55 -11.68
#